data_fdaf1d2710a9d1b20ece45776f913e23
#
_entry.id   fdaf1d2710a9d1b20ece45776f913e23
#
_cell.length_a   1.000
_cell.length_b   1.000
_cell.length_c   1.000
_cell.angle_alpha   90.00
_cell.angle_beta   90.00
_cell.angle_gamma   90.00
#
_symmetry.space_group_name_H-M   'P 1'
#
loop_
_entity.id
_entity.type
_entity.pdbx_description
1 polymer ?
#
loop_
_entity_poly.entity_id
_entity_poly.type
_entity_poly.pdbx_seq_one_letter_code
_entity_poly.pdbx_strand_id
1 'polypeptide(L)'
;MAFLSLLFLLLLFSVEGCKAQKTPPTSGTVPQSQAQEVPVRSGLLAQFEKELTELVERVSPSVVAIYSTQEVSRGFGEDFPFFFPFQAPQERRSLGSGVIMAYKNGKFYILTNNHVVQGAKRIRVRFDPHTEKDGRLVGGDPKTDVAVVEADAKGIEKPEGRVAKLGDSDKLKVGQLVIAIGNPYGLERTVTFGVISALRRSIGITQYESFVQTDAPINPGNSGGPLINIKGEVIGINTAIMAEGQGLGFAIPINLAKWVADQLMAKGRVVRGWLGVVIQEITPEIAETIGVKEGILVAQVAPGSPAERAGLKVGDIIVAVDGEKVREVRDLQFKIMKTPPGTEVTLTIIRGGKEQTIKAKVGEMPEEVSFGQPREQGDELGLFLRDLSPEEVRRLEVKGVFVEGVVPGSLAERSGLRRGDIILAVNNEPVESLSQFNEKIDRARNEQRTRVLLLIRRGGNNLYVVLYLR
;
A
#
# COMPACT_ATOMS: atom_id res chain seq x y z
N MET A 1 59.11 16.41 -8.30
CA MET A 1 59.43 17.67 -9.01
C MET A 1 58.15 18.44 -9.15
N ALA A 2 58.12 19.42 -8.43
CA ALA A 2 57.93 20.86 -8.52
C ALA A 2 56.43 21.22 -8.53
N PHE A 3 55.95 21.83 -7.48
CA PHE A 3 55.93 23.24 -7.02
C PHE A 3 54.99 24.11 -7.87
N LEU A 4 53.92 24.71 -7.30
CA LEU A 4 53.86 26.10 -6.82
C LEU A 4 52.43 26.37 -6.35
N SER A 5 52.19 26.64 -5.09
CA SER A 5 52.37 27.93 -4.39
C SER A 5 51.28 28.96 -4.65
N LEU A 6 50.48 29.06 -3.70
CA LEU A 6 49.61 30.03 -3.04
C LEU A 6 50.07 31.51 -3.15
N LEU A 7 49.20 32.43 -3.50
CA LEU A 7 49.37 33.86 -3.27
C LEU A 7 48.19 34.45 -2.46
N PHE A 8 48.47 34.74 -1.19
CA PHE A 8 47.66 35.51 -0.30
C PHE A 8 47.91 37.00 -0.59
N LEU A 9 46.89 37.77 -0.93
CA LEU A 9 46.95 39.21 -1.02
C LEU A 9 46.19 39.86 0.15
N LEU A 10 46.94 40.29 1.15
CA LEU A 10 46.49 41.17 2.24
C LEU A 10 46.36 42.59 1.70
N LEU A 11 45.18 43.17 1.69
CA LEU A 11 44.94 44.60 1.53
C LEU A 11 44.71 45.21 2.93
N LEU A 12 45.74 45.87 3.41
CA LEU A 12 45.68 46.80 4.55
C LEU A 12 45.01 48.10 4.07
N PHE A 13 43.84 48.39 4.60
CA PHE A 13 43.25 49.73 4.53
C PHE A 13 43.54 50.46 5.85
N SER A 14 44.29 51.56 5.69
CA SER A 14 44.63 52.53 6.72
C SER A 14 43.38 53.24 7.27
N VAL A 15 43.27 53.23 8.60
CA VAL A 15 42.27 53.99 9.34
C VAL A 15 42.73 55.43 9.45
N GLU A 16 42.14 56.34 8.70
CA GLU A 16 42.20 57.76 9.01
C GLU A 16 41.02 58.17 9.89
N GLY A 17 41.35 58.80 10.99
CA GLY A 17 40.43 59.18 12.05
C GLY A 17 39.40 60.22 11.61
N CYS A 18 38.12 59.86 11.76
CA CYS A 18 37.04 60.84 11.72
C CYS A 18 36.62 61.20 13.15
N LYS A 19 36.79 62.48 13.52
CA LYS A 19 36.38 63.07 14.80
C LYS A 19 34.86 62.92 14.99
N ALA A 20 34.46 62.26 16.05
CA ALA A 20 33.05 62.16 16.42
C ALA A 20 32.52 63.50 16.90
N GLN A 21 31.61 64.09 16.15
CA GLN A 21 30.71 65.15 16.62
C GLN A 21 29.55 64.49 17.38
N LYS A 22 29.45 64.78 18.70
CA LYS A 22 28.31 64.44 19.53
C LYS A 22 27.11 65.30 19.13
N THR A 23 26.14 64.70 18.46
CA THR A 23 24.79 65.24 18.40
C THR A 23 23.92 64.60 19.47
N PRO A 24 23.04 65.34 20.14
CA PRO A 24 22.18 64.78 21.20
C PRO A 24 21.12 63.86 20.60
N PRO A 25 20.61 62.84 21.32
CA PRO A 25 19.62 61.97 20.83
C PRO A 25 18.28 62.68 20.68
N THR A 26 17.87 62.94 19.48
CA THR A 26 16.47 63.26 19.15
C THR A 26 15.65 61.98 19.31
N SER A 27 14.78 61.98 20.30
CA SER A 27 13.73 60.98 20.45
C SER A 27 12.74 61.08 19.30
N GLY A 28 13.11 60.52 18.16
CA GLY A 28 12.19 60.29 17.05
C GLY A 28 11.36 59.05 17.36
N THR A 29 10.13 59.22 17.78
CA THR A 29 9.08 58.20 17.71
C THR A 29 9.00 57.67 16.31
N VAL A 30 9.39 56.40 16.11
CA VAL A 30 9.16 55.68 14.86
C VAL A 30 7.64 55.69 14.63
N PRO A 31 7.14 56.22 13.50
CA PRO A 31 5.71 56.14 13.23
C PRO A 31 5.34 54.66 13.19
N GLN A 32 4.53 54.20 14.12
CA GLN A 32 3.86 52.93 13.97
C GLN A 32 3.04 53.03 12.66
N SER A 33 3.47 52.28 11.66
CA SER A 33 2.66 52.05 10.47
C SER A 33 1.35 51.49 10.97
N GLN A 34 0.29 52.31 10.96
CA GLN A 34 -1.07 51.81 11.09
C GLN A 34 -1.27 50.92 9.88
N ALA A 35 -1.17 49.60 10.10
CA ALA A 35 -1.61 48.63 9.12
C ALA A 35 -3.10 48.96 8.86
N GLN A 36 -3.38 49.49 7.69
CA GLN A 36 -4.75 49.72 7.26
C GLN A 36 -5.38 48.31 7.25
N GLU A 37 -6.32 48.11 8.16
CA GLU A 37 -7.20 46.95 8.08
C GLU A 37 -7.91 47.00 6.73
N VAL A 38 -7.50 46.11 5.82
CA VAL A 38 -8.22 45.94 4.56
C VAL A 38 -9.60 45.37 4.94
N PRO A 39 -10.68 46.13 4.67
CA PRO A 39 -12.01 45.65 5.04
C PRO A 39 -12.27 44.37 4.27
N VAL A 40 -12.39 43.25 5.00
CA VAL A 40 -12.81 41.95 4.44
C VAL A 40 -14.23 42.17 3.94
N ARG A 41 -14.39 42.35 2.63
CA ARG A 41 -15.71 42.37 2.02
C ARG A 41 -16.37 41.02 2.33
N SER A 42 -17.52 41.08 3.00
CA SER A 42 -18.39 39.94 3.25
C SER A 42 -18.81 39.34 1.90
N GLY A 43 -17.95 38.51 1.34
CA GLY A 43 -18.16 37.91 0.04
C GLY A 43 -18.06 36.37 0.13
N LEU A 44 -18.16 35.73 -1.00
CA LEU A 44 -18.12 34.26 -1.14
C LEU A 44 -16.91 33.61 -0.43
N LEU A 45 -15.74 34.26 -0.42
CA LEU A 45 -14.54 33.76 0.25
C LEU A 45 -14.68 33.73 1.77
N ALA A 46 -15.25 34.75 2.38
CA ALA A 46 -15.47 34.79 3.83
C ALA A 46 -16.51 33.74 4.26
N GLN A 47 -17.55 33.53 3.45
CA GLN A 47 -18.52 32.47 3.67
C GLN A 47 -17.88 31.09 3.54
N PHE A 48 -17.06 30.87 2.50
CA PHE A 48 -16.34 29.62 2.30
C PHE A 48 -15.41 29.30 3.47
N GLU A 49 -14.60 30.29 3.91
CA GLU A 49 -13.71 30.13 5.07
C GLU A 49 -14.49 29.74 6.31
N LYS A 50 -15.60 30.43 6.59
CA LYS A 50 -16.48 30.13 7.73
C LYS A 50 -17.03 28.71 7.66
N GLU A 51 -17.61 28.31 6.53
CA GLU A 51 -18.17 26.97 6.36
C GLU A 51 -17.09 25.88 6.48
N LEU A 52 -15.88 26.13 5.95
CA LEU A 52 -14.74 25.21 6.04
C LEU A 52 -14.27 25.05 7.50
N THR A 53 -14.09 26.16 8.23
CA THR A 53 -13.65 26.10 9.63
C THR A 53 -14.68 25.43 10.53
N GLU A 54 -15.96 25.76 10.39
CA GLU A 54 -17.04 25.09 11.13
C GLU A 54 -17.13 23.59 10.81
N LEU A 55 -16.88 23.20 9.54
CA LEU A 55 -16.83 21.80 9.13
C LEU A 55 -15.67 21.06 9.81
N VAL A 56 -14.47 21.64 9.80
CA VAL A 56 -13.28 21.08 10.45
C VAL A 56 -13.52 20.94 11.96
N GLU A 57 -14.02 21.97 12.63
CA GLU A 57 -14.33 21.93 14.07
C GLU A 57 -15.31 20.80 14.41
N ARG A 58 -16.35 20.62 13.62
CA ARG A 58 -17.37 19.57 13.80
C ARG A 58 -16.81 18.15 13.65
N VAL A 59 -15.92 17.92 12.69
CA VAL A 59 -15.38 16.57 12.39
C VAL A 59 -14.15 16.23 13.23
N SER A 60 -13.36 17.23 13.61
CA SER A 60 -12.14 17.07 14.36
C SER A 60 -12.21 16.18 15.60
N PRO A 61 -13.29 16.20 16.43
CA PRO A 61 -13.39 15.31 17.59
C PRO A 61 -13.41 13.83 17.26
N SER A 62 -13.70 13.46 16.02
CA SER A 62 -13.69 12.06 15.56
C SER A 62 -12.29 11.55 15.15
N VAL A 63 -11.30 12.45 15.04
CA VAL A 63 -9.95 12.12 14.58
C VAL A 63 -8.99 12.00 15.76
N VAL A 64 -8.27 10.90 15.83
CA VAL A 64 -7.33 10.59 16.90
C VAL A 64 -5.91 10.36 16.36
N ALA A 65 -4.90 10.55 17.21
CA ALA A 65 -3.54 10.10 16.92
C ALA A 65 -3.36 8.65 17.39
N ILE A 66 -2.63 7.86 16.62
CA ILE A 66 -2.27 6.48 16.95
C ILE A 66 -0.75 6.37 17.01
N TYR A 67 -0.24 5.98 18.15
CA TYR A 67 1.17 5.67 18.38
C TYR A 67 1.30 4.15 18.50
N SER A 68 2.12 3.54 17.69
CA SER A 68 2.46 2.14 17.82
C SER A 68 3.96 1.95 18.06
N THR A 69 4.31 1.02 18.94
CA THR A 69 5.69 0.65 19.23
C THR A 69 5.92 -0.78 18.78
N GLN A 70 6.90 -0.98 17.90
CA GLN A 70 7.30 -2.29 17.37
C GLN A 70 8.71 -2.61 17.88
N GLU A 71 8.99 -3.89 18.19
CA GLU A 71 10.37 -4.34 18.34
C GLU A 71 10.98 -4.59 16.94
N VAL A 72 12.18 -4.07 16.77
CA VAL A 72 12.96 -4.38 15.56
C VAL A 72 13.58 -5.77 15.76
N SER A 73 12.88 -6.82 15.33
CA SER A 73 13.55 -8.06 14.97
C SER A 73 14.27 -7.83 13.64
N ARG A 74 15.57 -8.13 13.59
CA ARG A 74 16.39 -8.06 12.37
C ARG A 74 15.71 -8.93 11.30
N GLY A 75 15.02 -8.33 10.32
CA GLY A 75 14.43 -9.06 9.19
C GLY A 75 13.21 -8.43 8.52
N PHE A 76 12.56 -7.43 9.09
CA PHE A 76 11.34 -6.85 8.51
C PHE A 76 11.50 -5.36 8.20
N GLY A 77 12.44 -5.00 7.31
CA GLY A 77 12.74 -3.61 6.96
C GLY A 77 12.56 -3.22 5.50
N GLU A 78 12.26 -4.16 4.61
CA GLU A 78 12.38 -3.94 3.17
C GLU A 78 11.06 -3.87 2.38
N ASP A 79 9.92 -4.22 2.96
CA ASP A 79 8.65 -4.29 2.22
C ASP A 79 7.94 -2.95 2.01
N PHE A 80 8.42 -1.85 2.62
CA PHE A 80 7.88 -0.50 2.38
C PHE A 80 8.99 0.54 2.27
N PRO A 81 9.68 0.65 1.12
CA PRO A 81 10.80 1.57 0.92
C PRO A 81 10.42 3.06 0.93
N PHE A 82 9.14 3.39 1.00
CA PHE A 82 8.66 4.75 0.82
C PHE A 82 8.57 5.60 2.11
N PHE A 83 8.77 5.03 3.30
CA PHE A 83 8.35 5.77 4.50
C PHE A 83 9.45 6.37 5.38
N PHE A 84 10.70 5.90 5.43
CA PHE A 84 11.72 6.55 6.27
C PHE A 84 13.18 6.29 5.86
N PRO A 85 13.94 7.33 5.43
CA PRO A 85 15.39 7.21 5.14
C PRO A 85 16.31 7.50 6.35
N PHE A 86 15.84 7.46 7.61
CA PHE A 86 16.69 7.78 8.77
C PHE A 86 16.89 6.62 9.74
N GLN A 87 18.14 6.48 10.21
CA GLN A 87 18.73 5.42 11.02
C GLN A 87 17.93 5.03 12.26
N ALA A 88 17.92 3.71 12.54
CA ALA A 88 17.11 3.02 13.51
C ALA A 88 17.54 3.22 14.98
N PRO A 89 16.61 3.56 15.88
CA PRO A 89 16.66 3.17 17.29
C PRO A 89 16.11 1.76 17.48
N GLN A 90 16.48 1.09 18.58
CA GLN A 90 16.05 -0.28 18.95
C GLN A 90 14.52 -0.47 19.13
N GLU A 91 13.73 0.61 19.11
CA GLU A 91 12.28 0.62 19.06
C GLU A 91 11.82 1.45 17.87
N ARG A 92 11.13 0.82 16.94
CA ARG A 92 10.49 1.53 15.83
C ARG A 92 9.15 2.07 16.31
N ARG A 93 9.01 3.38 16.39
CA ARG A 93 7.74 4.06 16.69
C ARG A 93 7.09 4.44 15.39
N SER A 94 5.91 3.91 15.11
CA SER A 94 5.06 4.37 14.02
C SER A 94 4.04 5.37 14.55
N LEU A 95 3.76 6.38 13.76
CA LEU A 95 2.82 7.44 14.08
C LEU A 95 1.84 7.58 12.92
N GLY A 96 0.56 7.52 13.23
CA GLY A 96 -0.51 7.71 12.26
C GLY A 96 -1.73 8.34 12.93
N SER A 97 -2.79 8.38 12.17
CA SER A 97 -4.10 8.86 12.59
C SER A 97 -5.14 7.73 12.58
N GLY A 98 -6.28 7.99 13.18
CA GLY A 98 -7.46 7.13 13.09
C GLY A 98 -8.73 7.94 13.15
N VAL A 99 -9.83 7.34 12.72
CA VAL A 99 -11.17 7.91 12.81
C VAL A 99 -12.08 7.03 13.63
N ILE A 100 -12.78 7.61 14.61
CA ILE A 100 -13.75 6.91 15.46
C ILE A 100 -14.96 6.56 14.61
N MET A 101 -15.12 5.27 14.27
CA MET A 101 -16.22 4.81 13.42
C MET A 101 -17.41 4.28 14.20
N ALA A 102 -17.23 3.91 15.47
CA ALA A 102 -18.29 3.42 16.32
C ALA A 102 -17.97 3.61 17.80
N TYR A 103 -19.02 3.72 18.62
CA TYR A 103 -19.00 3.65 20.06
C TYR A 103 -19.95 2.55 20.52
N LYS A 104 -19.43 1.54 21.23
CA LYS A 104 -20.22 0.41 21.73
C LYS A 104 -19.64 -0.09 23.05
N ASN A 105 -20.51 -0.38 24.00
CA ASN A 105 -20.13 -0.99 25.30
C ASN A 105 -19.00 -0.24 26.03
N GLY A 106 -19.04 1.10 26.01
CA GLY A 106 -18.04 1.95 26.68
C GLY A 106 -16.69 2.04 25.94
N LYS A 107 -16.61 1.55 24.72
CA LYS A 107 -15.38 1.56 23.90
C LYS A 107 -15.60 2.24 22.57
N PHE A 108 -14.58 2.93 22.13
CA PHE A 108 -14.45 3.39 20.74
C PHE A 108 -13.85 2.30 19.87
N TYR A 109 -14.36 2.19 18.65
CA TYR A 109 -13.77 1.43 17.56
C TYR A 109 -13.24 2.43 16.52
N ILE A 110 -11.95 2.36 16.28
CA ILE A 110 -11.19 3.36 15.53
C ILE A 110 -10.66 2.69 14.28
N LEU A 111 -11.03 3.24 13.12
CA LEU A 111 -10.56 2.82 11.82
C LEU A 111 -9.22 3.49 11.54
N THR A 112 -8.24 2.73 11.05
CA THR A 112 -6.90 3.22 10.69
C THR A 112 -6.29 2.33 9.60
N ASN A 113 -5.06 2.62 9.18
CA ASN A 113 -4.33 1.73 8.27
C ASN A 113 -3.69 0.57 9.02
N ASN A 114 -3.59 -0.57 8.34
CA ASN A 114 -2.92 -1.74 8.89
C ASN A 114 -1.43 -1.49 9.11
N HIS A 115 -0.74 -0.82 8.17
CA HIS A 115 0.69 -0.51 8.31
C HIS A 115 1.02 0.38 9.54
N VAL A 116 0.05 1.16 10.05
CA VAL A 116 0.23 1.97 11.26
C VAL A 116 0.34 1.09 12.51
N VAL A 117 -0.35 -0.04 12.56
CA VAL A 117 -0.51 -0.88 13.76
C VAL A 117 0.02 -2.30 13.61
N GLN A 118 0.44 -2.70 12.43
CA GLN A 118 0.96 -4.04 12.15
C GLN A 118 2.20 -4.34 13.00
N GLY A 119 2.22 -5.49 13.67
CA GLY A 119 3.35 -5.90 14.52
C GLY A 119 3.56 -5.06 15.79
N ALA A 120 2.61 -4.19 16.14
CA ALA A 120 2.72 -3.34 17.32
C ALA A 120 2.60 -4.17 18.60
N LYS A 121 3.59 -4.04 19.51
CA LYS A 121 3.52 -4.56 20.88
C LYS A 121 2.64 -3.69 21.77
N ARG A 122 2.63 -2.39 21.50
CA ARG A 122 1.83 -1.42 22.24
C ARG A 122 1.24 -0.42 21.29
N ILE A 123 -0.06 -0.14 21.47
CA ILE A 123 -0.80 0.89 20.76
C ILE A 123 -1.31 1.88 21.80
N ARG A 124 -1.15 3.17 21.52
CA ARG A 124 -1.72 4.26 22.30
C ARG A 124 -2.56 5.14 21.39
N VAL A 125 -3.72 5.52 21.88
CA VAL A 125 -4.67 6.38 21.16
C VAL A 125 -4.79 7.70 21.93
N ARG A 126 -4.44 8.80 21.26
CA ARG A 126 -4.56 10.15 21.83
C ARG A 126 -5.72 10.88 21.20
N PHE A 127 -6.69 11.26 22.00
CA PHE A 127 -7.93 11.94 21.60
C PHE A 127 -7.76 13.45 21.55
N ASP A 128 -6.99 13.99 22.47
CA ASP A 128 -6.62 15.40 22.63
C ASP A 128 -5.29 15.50 23.39
N PRO A 129 -4.69 16.71 23.59
CA PRO A 129 -3.40 16.87 24.25
C PRO A 129 -3.31 16.28 25.67
N HIS A 130 -4.45 16.14 26.36
CA HIS A 130 -4.54 15.70 27.75
C HIS A 130 -5.11 14.28 27.91
N THR A 131 -5.72 13.71 26.85
CA THR A 131 -6.45 12.44 26.92
C THR A 131 -5.80 11.39 26.03
N GLU A 132 -5.12 10.43 26.66
CA GLU A 132 -4.50 9.29 25.99
C GLU A 132 -4.96 7.99 26.65
N LYS A 133 -5.25 6.97 25.84
CA LYS A 133 -5.68 5.64 26.28
C LYS A 133 -4.83 4.55 25.63
N ASP A 134 -4.73 3.41 26.32
CA ASP A 134 -4.18 2.22 25.68
C ASP A 134 -5.17 1.74 24.61
N GLY A 135 -4.64 1.41 23.43
CA GLY A 135 -5.37 0.82 22.32
C GLY A 135 -5.13 -0.68 22.23
N ARG A 136 -6.13 -1.42 21.82
CA ARG A 136 -6.03 -2.85 21.50
C ARG A 136 -6.37 -3.07 20.03
N LEU A 137 -5.50 -3.75 19.30
CA LEU A 137 -5.80 -4.17 17.93
C LEU A 137 -6.95 -5.19 17.96
N VAL A 138 -8.06 -4.86 17.31
CA VAL A 138 -9.20 -5.76 17.10
C VAL A 138 -8.89 -6.71 15.96
N GLY A 139 -8.30 -6.20 14.90
CA GLY A 139 -7.81 -6.94 13.75
C GLY A 139 -7.23 -6.00 12.69
N GLY A 140 -6.43 -6.58 11.81
CA GLY A 140 -5.83 -5.89 10.66
C GLY A 140 -5.91 -6.72 9.41
N ASP A 141 -5.98 -6.06 8.27
CA ASP A 141 -6.04 -6.66 6.96
C ASP A 141 -4.97 -6.07 6.03
N PRO A 142 -3.83 -6.76 5.87
CA PRO A 142 -2.75 -6.29 4.98
C PRO A 142 -3.18 -6.19 3.52
N LYS A 143 -4.18 -7.00 3.08
CA LYS A 143 -4.61 -7.06 1.68
C LYS A 143 -5.35 -5.79 1.23
N THR A 144 -5.87 -4.98 2.15
CA THR A 144 -6.54 -3.69 1.90
C THR A 144 -5.93 -2.54 2.68
N ASP A 145 -4.93 -2.81 3.53
CA ASP A 145 -4.30 -1.85 4.44
C ASP A 145 -5.28 -1.19 5.43
N VAL A 146 -6.25 -1.95 5.93
CA VAL A 146 -7.25 -1.50 6.90
C VAL A 146 -7.08 -2.20 8.23
N ALA A 147 -7.18 -1.48 9.34
CA ALA A 147 -7.20 -2.05 10.68
C ALA A 147 -8.24 -1.36 11.57
N VAL A 148 -8.65 -2.07 12.64
CA VAL A 148 -9.52 -1.55 13.69
C VAL A 148 -8.81 -1.65 15.03
N VAL A 149 -8.76 -0.54 15.76
CA VAL A 149 -8.26 -0.43 17.12
C VAL A 149 -9.43 -0.12 18.05
N GLU A 150 -9.52 -0.80 19.20
CA GLU A 150 -10.45 -0.39 20.25
C GLU A 150 -9.70 0.38 21.35
N ALA A 151 -10.38 1.36 21.95
CA ALA A 151 -9.90 2.12 23.12
C ALA A 151 -11.04 2.42 24.09
N ASP A 152 -10.73 2.47 25.40
CA ASP A 152 -11.70 2.78 26.44
C ASP A 152 -12.16 4.25 26.31
N ALA A 153 -13.49 4.48 26.35
CA ALA A 153 -14.10 5.81 26.31
C ALA A 153 -14.33 6.43 27.70
N LYS A 154 -13.97 5.72 28.77
CA LYS A 154 -14.17 6.19 30.15
C LYS A 154 -13.45 7.52 30.41
N GLY A 155 -14.20 8.51 30.89
CA GLY A 155 -13.70 9.86 31.18
C GLY A 155 -13.62 10.77 29.95
N ILE A 156 -14.10 10.31 28.80
CA ILE A 156 -14.24 11.14 27.60
C ILE A 156 -15.68 11.69 27.55
N GLU A 157 -15.78 13.01 27.48
CA GLU A 157 -17.10 13.68 27.39
C GLU A 157 -17.77 13.43 26.06
N LYS A 158 -19.11 13.22 26.11
CA LYS A 158 -19.99 13.04 24.93
C LYS A 158 -19.41 12.06 23.90
N PRO A 159 -19.12 10.80 24.29
CA PRO A 159 -18.43 9.86 23.42
C PRO A 159 -19.21 9.58 22.12
N GLU A 160 -20.55 9.59 22.14
CA GLU A 160 -21.39 9.41 20.95
C GLU A 160 -21.16 10.53 19.92
N GLY A 161 -20.93 11.76 20.38
CA GLY A 161 -20.69 12.93 19.53
C GLY A 161 -19.32 12.92 18.84
N ARG A 162 -18.44 11.98 19.22
CA ARG A 162 -17.13 11.80 18.58
C ARG A 162 -17.14 10.76 17.46
N VAL A 163 -18.25 10.07 17.24
CA VAL A 163 -18.37 9.09 16.17
C VAL A 163 -18.52 9.81 14.82
N ALA A 164 -17.64 9.52 13.88
CA ALA A 164 -17.68 10.11 12.55
C ALA A 164 -18.89 9.60 11.74
N LYS A 165 -19.47 10.49 10.95
CA LYS A 165 -20.47 10.10 9.95
C LYS A 165 -19.75 9.51 8.74
N LEU A 166 -20.07 8.26 8.38
CA LEU A 166 -19.54 7.62 7.17
C LEU A 166 -20.42 7.99 5.98
N GLY A 167 -19.79 8.36 4.87
CA GLY A 167 -20.43 8.65 3.61
C GLY A 167 -20.58 7.41 2.73
N ASP A 168 -20.74 7.64 1.43
CA ASP A 168 -20.88 6.61 0.40
C ASP A 168 -19.85 6.85 -0.70
N SER A 169 -18.78 6.04 -0.71
CA SER A 169 -17.70 6.20 -1.67
C SER A 169 -18.05 5.74 -3.08
N ASP A 170 -19.15 4.98 -3.28
CA ASP A 170 -19.56 4.54 -4.60
C ASP A 170 -20.29 5.67 -5.39
N LYS A 171 -20.68 6.75 -4.69
CA LYS A 171 -21.31 7.95 -5.28
C LYS A 171 -20.37 9.11 -5.55
N LEU A 172 -19.07 8.92 -5.32
CA LEU A 172 -18.07 9.96 -5.52
C LEU A 172 -17.92 10.34 -6.99
N LYS A 173 -17.57 11.62 -7.20
CA LYS A 173 -17.30 12.16 -8.54
C LYS A 173 -15.99 12.95 -8.51
N VAL A 174 -15.23 12.86 -9.59
CA VAL A 174 -14.04 13.69 -9.82
C VAL A 174 -14.43 15.17 -9.76
N GLY A 175 -13.59 16.00 -9.15
CA GLY A 175 -13.82 17.43 -8.93
C GLY A 175 -14.59 17.77 -7.64
N GLN A 176 -15.10 16.79 -6.87
CA GLN A 176 -15.69 17.07 -5.56
C GLN A 176 -14.61 17.53 -4.59
N LEU A 177 -14.94 18.57 -3.80
CA LEU A 177 -14.08 19.12 -2.75
C LEU A 177 -13.93 18.11 -1.61
N VAL A 178 -12.72 17.99 -1.10
CA VAL A 178 -12.36 17.08 -0.01
C VAL A 178 -11.38 17.71 0.95
N ILE A 179 -11.41 17.23 2.19
CA ILE A 179 -10.52 17.65 3.27
C ILE A 179 -9.90 16.38 3.86
N ALA A 180 -8.58 16.33 3.90
CA ALA A 180 -7.87 15.29 4.63
C ALA A 180 -7.49 15.82 6.03
N ILE A 181 -7.80 15.03 7.05
CA ILE A 181 -7.50 15.39 8.45
C ILE A 181 -6.59 14.31 9.03
N GLY A 182 -5.50 14.77 9.66
CA GLY A 182 -4.61 13.93 10.45
C GLY A 182 -4.38 14.52 11.83
N ASN A 183 -3.77 13.73 12.70
CA ASN A 183 -3.34 14.17 14.02
C ASN A 183 -1.93 13.65 14.31
N PRO A 184 -0.91 14.09 13.53
CA PRO A 184 0.41 13.46 13.49
C PRO A 184 1.15 13.43 14.84
N TYR A 185 0.89 14.38 15.72
CA TYR A 185 1.58 14.43 17.02
C TYR A 185 0.61 14.46 18.21
N GLY A 186 -0.70 14.39 17.96
CA GLY A 186 -1.72 14.48 19.02
C GLY A 186 -1.75 15.85 19.70
N LEU A 187 -1.03 16.84 19.18
CA LEU A 187 -0.95 18.20 19.70
C LEU A 187 -1.93 19.10 18.98
N GLU A 188 -1.90 19.05 17.63
CA GLU A 188 -2.79 19.82 16.76
C GLU A 188 -3.12 19.00 15.52
N ARG A 189 -4.34 19.14 15.04
CA ARG A 189 -4.81 18.44 13.84
C ARG A 189 -4.26 19.15 12.60
N THR A 190 -3.68 18.38 11.70
CA THR A 190 -3.29 18.87 10.38
C THR A 190 -4.46 18.72 9.44
N VAL A 191 -4.84 19.79 8.79
CA VAL A 191 -5.95 19.85 7.83
C VAL A 191 -5.39 20.25 6.48
N THR A 192 -5.68 19.46 5.45
CA THR A 192 -5.35 19.78 4.07
C THR A 192 -6.61 19.73 3.21
N PHE A 193 -6.66 20.54 2.16
CA PHE A 193 -7.81 20.74 1.30
C PHE A 193 -7.45 20.48 -0.15
N GLY A 194 -8.37 19.90 -0.91
CA GLY A 194 -8.21 19.62 -2.33
C GLY A 194 -9.49 19.09 -2.96
N VAL A 195 -9.32 18.35 -4.05
CA VAL A 195 -10.41 17.72 -4.80
C VAL A 195 -10.19 16.22 -4.99
N ILE A 196 -11.22 15.51 -5.35
CA ILE A 196 -11.09 14.16 -5.90
C ILE A 196 -10.52 14.30 -7.32
N SER A 197 -9.27 13.86 -7.51
CA SER A 197 -8.57 13.94 -8.79
C SER A 197 -8.89 12.76 -9.70
N ALA A 198 -9.08 11.57 -9.13
CA ALA A 198 -9.49 10.36 -9.84
C ALA A 198 -10.13 9.35 -8.89
N LEU A 199 -10.79 8.36 -9.45
CA LEU A 199 -11.41 7.26 -8.73
C LEU A 199 -10.87 5.93 -9.24
N ARG A 200 -10.99 4.89 -8.40
CA ARG A 200 -10.68 3.51 -8.79
C ARG A 200 -9.20 3.33 -9.22
N ARG A 201 -8.27 4.02 -8.56
CA ARG A 201 -6.83 3.89 -8.86
C ARG A 201 -6.23 2.64 -8.23
N SER A 202 -5.32 2.02 -8.98
CA SER A 202 -4.43 0.97 -8.50
C SER A 202 -2.99 1.45 -8.67
N ILE A 203 -2.17 1.29 -7.64
CA ILE A 203 -0.78 1.73 -7.58
C ILE A 203 0.17 0.62 -7.12
N GLY A 204 -0.34 -0.60 -6.90
CA GLY A 204 0.44 -1.80 -6.64
C GLY A 204 0.98 -1.95 -5.22
N ILE A 205 0.38 -1.28 -4.22
CA ILE A 205 0.83 -1.35 -2.81
C ILE A 205 0.04 -2.36 -1.97
N THR A 206 -1.18 -2.74 -2.42
CA THR A 206 -2.00 -3.76 -1.76
C THR A 206 -2.65 -4.69 -2.77
N GLN A 207 -3.14 -5.84 -2.32
CA GLN A 207 -3.78 -6.82 -3.21
C GLN A 207 -5.13 -6.35 -3.74
N TYR A 208 -5.90 -5.59 -2.94
CA TYR A 208 -7.23 -5.10 -3.32
C TYR A 208 -7.24 -3.58 -3.29
N GLU A 209 -7.06 -3.00 -4.46
CA GLU A 209 -6.95 -1.55 -4.64
C GLU A 209 -8.13 -0.99 -5.43
N SER A 210 -8.66 0.10 -4.96
CA SER A 210 -9.64 0.95 -5.66
C SER A 210 -9.57 2.37 -5.11
N PHE A 211 -8.36 2.91 -4.99
CA PHE A 211 -8.13 4.17 -4.27
C PHE A 211 -8.89 5.34 -4.88
N VAL A 212 -9.33 6.23 -3.99
CA VAL A 212 -9.69 7.62 -4.32
C VAL A 212 -8.40 8.41 -4.38
N GLN A 213 -8.11 9.02 -5.52
CA GLN A 213 -6.97 9.92 -5.69
C GLN A 213 -7.40 11.35 -5.37
N THR A 214 -6.57 12.09 -4.64
CA THR A 214 -6.78 13.49 -4.29
C THR A 214 -5.49 14.29 -4.42
N ASP A 215 -5.60 15.58 -4.71
CA ASP A 215 -4.51 16.56 -4.64
C ASP A 215 -4.42 17.25 -3.27
N ALA A 216 -5.36 16.96 -2.35
CA ALA A 216 -5.19 17.34 -0.95
C ALA A 216 -3.88 16.73 -0.43
N PRO A 217 -2.94 17.53 0.11
CA PRO A 217 -1.65 17.03 0.58
C PRO A 217 -1.81 15.93 1.63
N ILE A 218 -1.33 14.73 1.31
CA ILE A 218 -1.21 13.61 2.25
C ILE A 218 0.27 13.54 2.65
N ASN A 219 0.54 13.50 3.95
CA ASN A 219 1.89 13.48 4.51
C ASN A 219 1.95 12.45 5.66
N PRO A 220 3.15 12.00 6.08
CA PRO A 220 3.30 11.19 7.26
C PRO A 220 2.57 11.79 8.46
N GLY A 221 1.69 10.98 9.07
CA GLY A 221 0.79 11.40 10.14
C GLY A 221 -0.68 11.58 9.73
N ASN A 222 -1.00 11.83 8.46
CA ASN A 222 -2.38 11.79 7.97
C ASN A 222 -2.85 10.36 7.69
N SER A 223 -1.93 9.41 7.48
CA SER A 223 -2.24 8.00 7.22
C SER A 223 -3.13 7.42 8.33
N GLY A 224 -4.22 6.77 7.96
CA GLY A 224 -5.26 6.26 8.85
C GLY A 224 -6.32 7.30 9.24
N GLY A 225 -6.08 8.59 9.01
CA GLY A 225 -7.06 9.65 9.20
C GLY A 225 -8.08 9.71 8.06
N PRO A 226 -9.21 10.42 8.27
CA PRO A 226 -10.27 10.50 7.28
C PRO A 226 -9.97 11.45 6.12
N LEU A 227 -10.44 11.08 4.93
CA LEU A 227 -10.77 11.99 3.85
C LEU A 227 -12.28 12.28 3.94
N ILE A 228 -12.67 13.56 4.06
CA ILE A 228 -14.06 13.96 4.26
C ILE A 228 -14.57 14.82 3.10
N ASN A 229 -15.87 14.77 2.87
CA ASN A 229 -16.55 15.65 1.92
C ASN A 229 -17.09 16.92 2.62
N ILE A 230 -17.65 17.86 1.84
CA ILE A 230 -18.22 19.12 2.34
C ILE A 230 -19.42 18.94 3.30
N LYS A 231 -19.99 17.73 3.42
CA LYS A 231 -21.07 17.43 4.39
C LYS A 231 -20.51 16.94 5.73
N GLY A 232 -19.18 16.79 5.88
CA GLY A 232 -18.53 16.21 7.05
C GLY A 232 -18.62 14.69 7.10
N GLU A 233 -18.88 14.03 5.99
CA GLU A 233 -18.94 12.59 5.90
C GLU A 233 -17.56 12.03 5.49
N VAL A 234 -17.10 11.00 6.18
CA VAL A 234 -15.87 10.27 5.81
C VAL A 234 -16.15 9.49 4.54
N ILE A 235 -15.39 9.77 3.49
CA ILE A 235 -15.50 9.14 2.16
C ILE A 235 -14.30 8.24 1.83
N GLY A 236 -13.24 8.35 2.62
CA GLY A 236 -12.04 7.53 2.49
C GLY A 236 -11.14 7.58 3.72
N ILE A 237 -10.18 6.67 3.76
CA ILE A 237 -9.11 6.63 4.77
C ILE A 237 -7.79 6.93 4.05
N ASN A 238 -7.13 8.02 4.43
CA ASN A 238 -5.86 8.42 3.85
C ASN A 238 -4.81 7.32 4.07
N THR A 239 -4.05 6.93 3.05
CA THR A 239 -3.12 5.80 3.20
C THR A 239 -1.73 6.07 2.64
N ALA A 240 -1.61 6.55 1.42
CA ALA A 240 -0.32 6.61 0.73
C ALA A 240 -0.15 7.87 -0.12
N ILE A 241 1.12 8.16 -0.40
CA ILE A 241 1.53 9.12 -1.43
C ILE A 241 2.46 8.40 -2.40
N MET A 242 2.49 8.82 -3.66
CA MET A 242 3.58 8.47 -4.58
C MET A 242 4.71 9.48 -4.37
N ALA A 243 5.89 8.98 -3.98
CA ALA A 243 7.06 9.84 -3.71
C ALA A 243 7.53 10.61 -4.96
N GLU A 244 7.21 10.13 -6.14
CA GLU A 244 7.65 10.68 -7.44
C GLU A 244 6.77 11.82 -7.95
N GLY A 245 5.65 12.17 -7.27
CA GLY A 245 4.71 13.19 -7.73
C GLY A 245 4.06 14.00 -6.61
N GLN A 246 4.19 15.33 -6.67
CA GLN A 246 3.43 16.22 -5.81
C GLN A 246 1.93 16.20 -6.19
N GLY A 247 1.03 16.18 -5.20
CA GLY A 247 -0.41 16.19 -5.46
C GLY A 247 -1.00 14.81 -5.81
N LEU A 248 -0.28 13.71 -5.54
CA LEU A 248 -0.74 12.34 -5.72
C LEU A 248 -1.00 11.66 -4.36
N GLY A 249 -2.06 12.09 -3.70
CA GLY A 249 -2.57 11.48 -2.47
C GLY A 249 -3.59 10.37 -2.78
N PHE A 250 -3.62 9.31 -1.97
CA PHE A 250 -4.51 8.18 -2.12
C PHE A 250 -5.23 7.86 -0.81
N ALA A 251 -6.52 7.56 -0.92
CA ALA A 251 -7.35 7.14 0.20
C ALA A 251 -8.11 5.86 -0.14
N ILE A 252 -8.20 4.94 0.82
CA ILE A 252 -9.01 3.73 0.74
C ILE A 252 -10.48 4.15 0.79
N PRO A 253 -11.33 3.75 -0.19
CA PRO A 253 -12.75 4.11 -0.20
C PRO A 253 -13.45 3.65 1.08
N ILE A 254 -14.31 4.51 1.64
CA ILE A 254 -14.96 4.21 2.94
C ILE A 254 -15.85 2.98 2.90
N ASN A 255 -16.53 2.68 1.77
CA ASN A 255 -17.35 1.47 1.65
C ASN A 255 -16.50 0.19 1.75
N LEU A 256 -15.28 0.20 1.20
CA LEU A 256 -14.33 -0.90 1.35
C LEU A 256 -13.82 -0.98 2.79
N ALA A 257 -13.34 0.14 3.34
CA ALA A 257 -12.82 0.20 4.70
C ALA A 257 -13.86 -0.25 5.74
N LYS A 258 -15.11 0.19 5.59
CA LYS A 258 -16.23 -0.23 6.43
C LYS A 258 -16.51 -1.73 6.32
N TRP A 259 -16.57 -2.28 5.10
CA TRP A 259 -16.81 -3.71 4.88
C TRP A 259 -15.72 -4.57 5.54
N VAL A 260 -14.46 -4.15 5.48
CA VAL A 260 -13.35 -4.81 6.18
C VAL A 260 -13.52 -4.68 7.70
N ALA A 261 -13.73 -3.46 8.19
CA ALA A 261 -13.83 -3.17 9.61
C ALA A 261 -14.99 -3.92 10.29
N ASP A 262 -16.16 -4.00 9.64
CA ASP A 262 -17.31 -4.75 10.15
C ASP A 262 -16.95 -6.23 10.37
N GLN A 263 -16.18 -6.84 9.49
CA GLN A 263 -15.73 -8.22 9.66
C GLN A 263 -14.64 -8.36 10.73
N LEU A 264 -13.69 -7.42 10.79
CA LEU A 264 -12.67 -7.41 11.84
C LEU A 264 -13.31 -7.31 13.22
N MET A 265 -14.31 -6.43 13.39
CA MET A 265 -15.05 -6.31 14.64
C MET A 265 -15.88 -7.55 14.99
N ALA A 266 -16.44 -8.23 13.98
CA ALA A 266 -17.29 -9.39 14.21
C ALA A 266 -16.51 -10.71 14.38
N LYS A 267 -15.39 -10.88 13.67
CA LYS A 267 -14.69 -12.16 13.51
C LYS A 267 -13.18 -12.08 13.80
N GLY A 268 -12.61 -10.90 14.00
CA GLY A 268 -11.17 -10.69 14.13
C GLY A 268 -10.37 -10.88 12.83
N ARG A 269 -11.00 -11.32 11.76
CA ARG A 269 -10.40 -11.55 10.44
C ARG A 269 -11.37 -11.22 9.30
N VAL A 270 -10.83 -11.02 8.11
CA VAL A 270 -11.63 -10.79 6.91
C VAL A 270 -11.80 -12.06 6.12
N VAL A 271 -13.06 -12.48 5.95
CA VAL A 271 -13.45 -13.63 5.14
C VAL A 271 -13.82 -13.13 3.75
N ARG A 272 -13.16 -13.68 2.73
CA ARG A 272 -13.36 -13.28 1.33
C ARG A 272 -13.91 -14.41 0.52
N GLY A 273 -14.84 -14.08 -0.37
CA GLY A 273 -15.26 -15.00 -1.41
C GLY A 273 -14.12 -15.23 -2.42
N TRP A 274 -14.10 -16.42 -2.98
CA TRP A 274 -13.08 -16.87 -3.92
C TRP A 274 -13.66 -17.82 -4.96
N LEU A 275 -13.22 -17.65 -6.22
CA LEU A 275 -13.53 -18.57 -7.32
C LEU A 275 -12.35 -19.46 -7.70
N GLY A 276 -11.13 -18.98 -7.53
CA GLY A 276 -9.91 -19.72 -7.90
C GLY A 276 -9.58 -19.58 -9.38
N VAL A 277 -9.58 -18.36 -9.89
CA VAL A 277 -9.20 -18.02 -11.26
C VAL A 277 -8.12 -16.96 -11.28
N VAL A 278 -7.20 -17.07 -12.24
CA VAL A 278 -6.37 -15.93 -12.68
C VAL A 278 -7.09 -15.27 -13.84
N ILE A 279 -7.24 -13.98 -13.78
CA ILE A 279 -8.01 -13.19 -14.73
C ILE A 279 -7.19 -12.02 -15.24
N GLN A 280 -7.46 -11.60 -16.47
CA GLN A 280 -6.81 -10.44 -17.08
C GLN A 280 -7.78 -9.61 -17.91
N GLU A 281 -7.41 -8.33 -18.10
CA GLU A 281 -8.13 -7.42 -18.99
C GLU A 281 -8.01 -7.87 -20.45
N ILE A 282 -9.05 -7.57 -21.23
CA ILE A 282 -9.01 -7.75 -22.68
C ILE A 282 -8.39 -6.51 -23.30
N THR A 283 -7.12 -6.61 -23.73
CA THR A 283 -6.46 -5.54 -24.48
C THR A 283 -7.05 -5.40 -25.89
N PRO A 284 -6.86 -4.27 -26.58
CA PRO A 284 -7.30 -4.10 -27.95
C PRO A 284 -6.86 -5.23 -28.89
N GLU A 285 -5.59 -5.70 -28.73
CA GLU A 285 -5.01 -6.76 -29.56
C GLU A 285 -5.68 -8.12 -29.27
N ILE A 286 -5.99 -8.40 -28.01
CA ILE A 286 -6.76 -9.59 -27.62
C ILE A 286 -8.15 -9.50 -28.17
N ALA A 287 -8.83 -8.34 -28.01
CA ALA A 287 -10.18 -8.10 -28.50
C ALA A 287 -10.33 -8.36 -30.01
N GLU A 288 -9.36 -7.88 -30.81
CA GLU A 288 -9.33 -8.13 -32.28
C GLU A 288 -9.15 -9.61 -32.57
N THR A 289 -8.33 -10.32 -31.82
CA THR A 289 -8.01 -11.75 -32.05
C THR A 289 -9.19 -12.66 -31.70
N ILE A 290 -9.90 -12.38 -30.59
CA ILE A 290 -10.98 -13.24 -30.09
C ILE A 290 -12.38 -12.76 -30.50
N GLY A 291 -12.50 -11.56 -31.11
CA GLY A 291 -13.77 -10.98 -31.53
C GLY A 291 -14.69 -10.51 -30.42
N VAL A 292 -14.17 -10.33 -29.18
CA VAL A 292 -14.94 -9.88 -28.01
C VAL A 292 -14.30 -8.61 -27.45
N LYS A 293 -15.10 -7.54 -27.35
CA LYS A 293 -14.59 -6.20 -26.99
C LYS A 293 -14.61 -5.91 -25.49
N GLU A 294 -15.47 -6.55 -24.72
CA GLU A 294 -15.69 -6.27 -23.31
C GLU A 294 -15.73 -7.60 -22.52
N GLY A 295 -15.22 -7.57 -21.29
CA GLY A 295 -15.25 -8.69 -20.37
C GLY A 295 -13.88 -8.99 -19.78
N ILE A 296 -13.80 -10.06 -19.03
CA ILE A 296 -12.62 -10.45 -18.25
C ILE A 296 -12.20 -11.84 -18.67
N LEU A 297 -10.98 -11.94 -19.24
CA LEU A 297 -10.45 -13.20 -19.74
C LEU A 297 -9.93 -14.06 -18.60
N VAL A 298 -10.36 -15.33 -18.56
CA VAL A 298 -9.84 -16.34 -17.65
C VAL A 298 -8.54 -16.91 -18.19
N ALA A 299 -7.42 -16.52 -17.55
CA ALA A 299 -6.09 -16.97 -17.95
C ALA A 299 -5.69 -18.29 -17.30
N GLN A 300 -6.23 -18.59 -16.09
CA GLN A 300 -5.99 -19.86 -15.41
C GLN A 300 -7.16 -20.20 -14.47
N VAL A 301 -7.38 -21.50 -14.25
CA VAL A 301 -8.32 -22.03 -13.26
C VAL A 301 -7.54 -22.89 -12.29
N ALA A 302 -7.64 -22.62 -10.99
CA ALA A 302 -6.92 -23.36 -9.97
C ALA A 302 -7.54 -24.76 -9.79
N PRO A 303 -6.74 -25.82 -9.72
CA PRO A 303 -7.23 -27.17 -9.44
C PRO A 303 -8.00 -27.23 -8.10
N GLY A 304 -9.11 -27.98 -8.07
CA GLY A 304 -9.96 -28.13 -6.89
C GLY A 304 -10.72 -26.85 -6.51
N SER A 305 -10.67 -25.80 -7.32
CA SER A 305 -11.32 -24.52 -7.04
C SER A 305 -12.85 -24.55 -7.27
N PRO A 306 -13.59 -23.59 -6.72
CA PRO A 306 -14.99 -23.35 -7.09
C PRO A 306 -15.21 -23.17 -8.59
N ALA A 307 -14.33 -22.46 -9.27
CA ALA A 307 -14.41 -22.24 -10.72
C ALA A 307 -14.26 -23.54 -11.52
N GLU A 308 -13.29 -24.39 -11.15
CA GLU A 308 -13.12 -25.68 -11.81
C GLU A 308 -14.35 -26.58 -11.62
N ARG A 309 -14.87 -26.69 -10.37
CA ARG A 309 -16.07 -27.46 -10.06
C ARG A 309 -17.31 -26.93 -10.80
N ALA A 310 -17.37 -25.65 -11.07
CA ALA A 310 -18.42 -25.03 -11.84
C ALA A 310 -18.28 -25.22 -13.36
N GLY A 311 -17.14 -25.77 -13.82
CA GLY A 311 -16.85 -25.99 -15.23
C GLY A 311 -16.35 -24.74 -15.98
N LEU A 312 -15.84 -23.74 -15.26
CA LEU A 312 -15.14 -22.60 -15.87
C LEU A 312 -13.80 -23.10 -16.45
N LYS A 313 -13.40 -22.55 -17.60
CA LYS A 313 -12.21 -22.99 -18.34
C LYS A 313 -11.32 -21.81 -18.70
N VAL A 314 -10.04 -22.10 -18.92
CA VAL A 314 -9.10 -21.15 -19.54
C VAL A 314 -9.62 -20.73 -20.90
N GLY A 315 -9.58 -19.45 -21.22
CA GLY A 315 -10.12 -18.86 -22.43
C GLY A 315 -11.59 -18.42 -22.34
N ASP A 316 -12.30 -18.70 -21.24
CA ASP A 316 -13.62 -18.13 -21.01
C ASP A 316 -13.52 -16.62 -20.77
N ILE A 317 -14.53 -15.88 -21.23
CA ILE A 317 -14.61 -14.44 -21.00
C ILE A 317 -15.82 -14.17 -20.12
N ILE A 318 -15.60 -13.72 -18.89
CA ILE A 318 -16.67 -13.38 -17.96
C ILE A 318 -17.17 -11.98 -18.29
N VAL A 319 -18.45 -11.84 -18.61
CA VAL A 319 -19.08 -10.56 -19.00
C VAL A 319 -20.09 -10.05 -17.97
N ALA A 320 -20.64 -10.93 -17.12
CA ALA A 320 -21.52 -10.53 -16.03
C ALA A 320 -21.46 -11.50 -14.86
N VAL A 321 -21.81 -11.00 -13.67
CA VAL A 321 -22.01 -11.79 -12.44
C VAL A 321 -23.37 -11.40 -11.86
N ASP A 322 -24.27 -12.37 -11.66
CA ASP A 322 -25.65 -12.17 -11.20
C ASP A 322 -26.42 -11.11 -12.03
N GLY A 323 -26.18 -11.11 -13.36
CA GLY A 323 -26.78 -10.16 -14.29
C GLY A 323 -26.15 -8.77 -14.32
N GLU A 324 -25.23 -8.44 -13.43
CA GLU A 324 -24.48 -7.19 -13.43
C GLU A 324 -23.25 -7.32 -14.33
N LYS A 325 -23.11 -6.43 -15.31
CA LYS A 325 -21.95 -6.41 -16.19
C LYS A 325 -20.66 -6.15 -15.44
N VAL A 326 -19.62 -6.90 -15.78
CA VAL A 326 -18.25 -6.68 -15.31
C VAL A 326 -17.40 -6.28 -16.51
N ARG A 327 -16.71 -5.14 -16.42
CA ARG A 327 -15.92 -4.57 -17.51
C ARG A 327 -14.44 -4.59 -17.21
N GLU A 328 -14.08 -4.46 -15.94
CA GLU A 328 -12.71 -4.43 -15.45
C GLU A 328 -12.48 -5.62 -14.52
N VAL A 329 -11.26 -6.15 -14.48
CA VAL A 329 -10.85 -7.21 -13.56
C VAL A 329 -11.28 -6.90 -12.13
N ARG A 330 -11.14 -5.65 -11.72
CA ARG A 330 -11.53 -5.16 -10.40
C ARG A 330 -13.02 -5.34 -10.09
N ASP A 331 -13.91 -5.12 -11.07
CA ASP A 331 -15.36 -5.30 -10.85
C ASP A 331 -15.67 -6.73 -10.42
N LEU A 332 -15.08 -7.70 -11.13
CA LEU A 332 -15.21 -9.12 -10.78
C LEU A 332 -14.57 -9.44 -9.44
N GLN A 333 -13.33 -8.95 -9.22
CA GLN A 333 -12.61 -9.20 -7.95
C GLN A 333 -13.39 -8.71 -6.73
N PHE A 334 -13.86 -7.46 -6.74
CA PHE A 334 -14.60 -6.89 -5.62
C PHE A 334 -15.97 -7.54 -5.43
N LYS A 335 -16.65 -7.91 -6.51
CA LYS A 335 -17.94 -8.59 -6.43
C LYS A 335 -17.78 -9.97 -5.78
N ILE A 336 -16.84 -10.78 -6.24
CA ILE A 336 -16.58 -12.10 -5.69
C ILE A 336 -16.02 -12.01 -4.26
N MET A 337 -15.07 -11.11 -4.01
CA MET A 337 -14.49 -10.87 -2.68
C MET A 337 -15.55 -10.57 -1.61
N LYS A 338 -16.56 -9.75 -1.95
CA LYS A 338 -17.64 -9.37 -1.05
C LYS A 338 -18.73 -10.44 -0.91
N THR A 339 -18.80 -11.40 -1.83
CA THR A 339 -19.79 -12.48 -1.78
C THR A 339 -19.42 -13.49 -0.69
N PRO A 340 -20.33 -13.77 0.28
CA PRO A 340 -20.05 -14.73 1.34
C PRO A 340 -19.71 -16.12 0.78
N PRO A 341 -18.71 -16.84 1.34
CA PRO A 341 -18.46 -18.22 1.00
C PRO A 341 -19.72 -19.09 1.16
N GLY A 342 -19.93 -20.02 0.23
CA GLY A 342 -21.14 -20.86 0.19
C GLY A 342 -22.28 -20.30 -0.66
N THR A 343 -22.25 -19.02 -1.01
CA THR A 343 -23.23 -18.39 -1.91
C THR A 343 -23.03 -18.86 -3.35
N GLU A 344 -24.10 -19.19 -4.05
CA GLU A 344 -24.08 -19.47 -5.48
C GLU A 344 -24.17 -18.13 -6.25
N VAL A 345 -23.27 -17.94 -7.21
CA VAL A 345 -23.28 -16.81 -8.16
C VAL A 345 -23.49 -17.33 -9.56
N THR A 346 -24.17 -16.54 -10.38
CA THR A 346 -24.41 -16.84 -11.79
C THR A 346 -23.42 -16.03 -12.64
N LEU A 347 -22.50 -16.74 -13.32
CA LEU A 347 -21.53 -16.14 -14.23
C LEU A 347 -22.07 -16.20 -15.64
N THR A 348 -22.19 -15.07 -16.33
CA THR A 348 -22.41 -15.03 -17.77
C THR A 348 -21.04 -14.97 -18.43
N ILE A 349 -20.75 -15.96 -19.28
CA ILE A 349 -19.47 -16.09 -19.98
C ILE A 349 -19.65 -16.16 -21.48
N ILE A 350 -18.62 -15.81 -22.23
CA ILE A 350 -18.49 -16.11 -23.66
C ILE A 350 -17.43 -17.21 -23.81
N ARG A 351 -17.82 -18.33 -24.42
CA ARG A 351 -16.95 -19.47 -24.72
C ARG A 351 -17.14 -19.87 -26.20
N GLY A 352 -16.04 -19.83 -26.97
CA GLY A 352 -16.10 -20.15 -28.41
C GLY A 352 -17.09 -19.24 -29.19
N GLY A 353 -17.15 -17.95 -28.82
CA GLY A 353 -18.06 -16.96 -29.44
C GLY A 353 -19.53 -17.08 -29.03
N LYS A 354 -19.90 -18.00 -28.14
CA LYS A 354 -21.28 -18.19 -27.66
C LYS A 354 -21.41 -17.82 -26.19
N GLU A 355 -22.47 -17.07 -25.88
CA GLU A 355 -22.81 -16.75 -24.50
C GLU A 355 -23.35 -17.99 -23.77
N GLN A 356 -22.90 -18.20 -22.55
CA GLN A 356 -23.30 -19.32 -21.68
C GLN A 356 -23.43 -18.83 -20.25
N THR A 357 -24.22 -19.53 -19.45
CA THR A 357 -24.39 -19.25 -18.03
C THR A 357 -23.81 -20.41 -17.23
N ILE A 358 -22.96 -20.09 -16.24
CA ILE A 358 -22.35 -21.02 -15.31
C ILE A 358 -22.74 -20.63 -13.89
N LYS A 359 -23.19 -21.59 -13.09
CA LYS A 359 -23.42 -21.40 -11.66
C LYS A 359 -22.21 -21.87 -10.87
N ALA A 360 -21.65 -20.98 -10.07
CA ALA A 360 -20.47 -21.25 -9.25
C ALA A 360 -20.76 -20.99 -7.79
N LYS A 361 -20.47 -21.96 -6.92
CA LYS A 361 -20.56 -21.78 -5.48
C LYS A 361 -19.26 -21.17 -4.97
N VAL A 362 -19.32 -19.90 -4.53
CA VAL A 362 -18.16 -19.16 -4.03
C VAL A 362 -17.53 -19.87 -2.83
N GLY A 363 -16.24 -20.09 -2.85
CA GLY A 363 -15.46 -20.65 -1.73
C GLY A 363 -14.94 -19.54 -0.81
N GLU A 364 -14.36 -19.93 0.33
CA GLU A 364 -13.54 -19.03 1.13
C GLU A 364 -12.14 -18.95 0.50
N MET A 365 -11.59 -17.73 0.41
CA MET A 365 -10.24 -17.52 -0.09
C MET A 365 -9.23 -18.18 0.84
N PRO A 366 -8.40 -19.12 0.37
CA PRO A 366 -7.32 -19.69 1.17
C PRO A 366 -6.34 -18.60 1.64
N GLU A 367 -5.70 -18.82 2.79
CA GLU A 367 -4.64 -17.92 3.28
C GLU A 367 -3.48 -17.87 2.30
N GLU A 368 -3.11 -19.03 1.73
CA GLU A 368 -2.19 -19.15 0.61
C GLU A 368 -2.93 -19.69 -0.62
N VAL A 369 -3.05 -18.89 -1.65
CA VAL A 369 -3.61 -19.31 -2.95
C VAL A 369 -2.48 -19.86 -3.80
N SER A 370 -2.33 -21.20 -3.85
CA SER A 370 -1.41 -21.86 -4.78
C SER A 370 -2.11 -22.09 -6.11
N PHE A 371 -1.79 -21.30 -7.12
CA PHE A 371 -2.25 -21.52 -8.50
C PHE A 371 -1.34 -22.50 -9.27
N GLY A 372 -0.40 -23.18 -8.59
CA GLY A 372 0.63 -23.93 -9.30
C GLY A 372 1.54 -23.04 -10.15
N GLN A 373 1.62 -21.76 -9.82
CA GLN A 373 2.58 -20.82 -10.38
C GLN A 373 3.93 -20.90 -9.66
N PRO A 374 5.02 -20.50 -10.31
CA PRO A 374 6.26 -20.22 -9.59
C PRO A 374 5.90 -19.28 -8.43
N ARG A 375 6.28 -19.65 -7.22
CA ARG A 375 6.08 -18.85 -6.01
C ARG A 375 6.58 -17.43 -6.30
N GLU A 376 5.72 -16.41 -6.17
CA GLU A 376 6.14 -14.99 -6.20
C GLU A 376 6.96 -14.59 -4.95
N GLN A 377 7.16 -15.50 -4.03
CA GLN A 377 8.27 -15.45 -3.10
C GLN A 377 9.35 -16.31 -3.74
N GLY A 378 10.45 -15.71 -4.14
CA GLY A 378 11.67 -16.44 -4.41
C GLY A 378 11.87 -17.44 -3.28
N ASP A 379 12.52 -18.56 -3.54
CA ASP A 379 12.92 -19.48 -2.49
C ASP A 379 13.61 -18.71 -1.35
N GLU A 380 13.94 -19.35 -0.25
CA GLU A 380 14.64 -18.70 0.88
C GLU A 380 15.96 -18.03 0.47
N LEU A 381 16.43 -18.26 -0.74
CA LEU A 381 17.60 -17.64 -1.35
C LEU A 381 17.23 -16.40 -2.19
N GLY A 382 15.92 -16.21 -2.45
CA GLY A 382 15.39 -15.14 -3.31
C GLY A 382 15.44 -15.45 -4.79
N LEU A 383 15.36 -16.72 -5.18
CA LEU A 383 15.36 -17.17 -6.56
C LEU A 383 13.95 -17.57 -7.03
N PHE A 384 13.58 -17.10 -8.22
CA PHE A 384 12.46 -17.61 -8.99
C PHE A 384 13.01 -18.58 -10.03
N LEU A 385 12.72 -19.85 -9.87
CA LEU A 385 13.29 -20.92 -10.67
C LEU A 385 12.20 -21.76 -11.34
N ARG A 386 12.48 -22.20 -12.57
CA ARG A 386 11.67 -23.21 -13.27
C ARG A 386 12.52 -24.17 -14.08
N ASP A 387 11.94 -25.29 -14.43
CA ASP A 387 12.54 -26.19 -15.42
C ASP A 387 12.56 -25.54 -16.80
N LEU A 388 13.56 -25.84 -17.61
CA LEU A 388 13.55 -25.51 -19.03
C LEU A 388 12.47 -26.32 -19.76
N SER A 389 11.70 -25.67 -20.62
CA SER A 389 10.75 -26.39 -21.48
C SER A 389 11.47 -27.31 -22.48
N PRO A 390 10.82 -28.35 -22.98
CA PRO A 390 11.42 -29.22 -24.02
C PRO A 390 11.89 -28.47 -25.27
N GLU A 391 11.25 -27.35 -25.61
CA GLU A 391 11.63 -26.51 -26.72
C GLU A 391 12.89 -25.67 -26.41
N GLU A 392 12.99 -25.13 -25.17
CA GLU A 392 14.17 -24.41 -24.70
C GLU A 392 15.37 -25.32 -24.61
N VAL A 393 15.22 -26.56 -24.09
CA VAL A 393 16.27 -27.57 -24.05
C VAL A 393 16.83 -27.86 -25.47
N ARG A 394 15.92 -28.04 -26.46
CA ARG A 394 16.33 -28.25 -27.86
C ARG A 394 17.02 -27.05 -28.47
N ARG A 395 16.48 -25.84 -28.22
CA ARG A 395 17.01 -24.60 -28.79
C ARG A 395 18.37 -24.19 -28.20
N LEU A 396 18.51 -24.36 -26.89
CA LEU A 396 19.69 -23.93 -26.15
C LEU A 396 20.78 -25.04 -26.04
N GLU A 397 20.43 -26.27 -26.41
CA GLU A 397 21.25 -27.48 -26.31
C GLU A 397 21.83 -27.70 -24.91
N VAL A 398 21.02 -27.36 -23.87
CA VAL A 398 21.38 -27.54 -22.48
C VAL A 398 20.20 -28.05 -21.66
N LYS A 399 20.52 -28.79 -20.60
CA LYS A 399 19.60 -29.09 -19.50
C LYS A 399 20.00 -28.26 -18.29
N GLY A 400 19.02 -27.85 -17.46
CA GLY A 400 19.30 -27.04 -16.30
C GLY A 400 18.05 -26.36 -15.75
N VAL A 401 18.23 -25.47 -14.80
CA VAL A 401 17.17 -24.72 -14.14
C VAL A 401 17.26 -23.24 -14.56
N PHE A 402 16.18 -22.72 -15.09
CA PHE A 402 16.10 -21.34 -15.56
C PHE A 402 15.78 -20.39 -14.41
N VAL A 403 16.55 -19.29 -14.29
CA VAL A 403 16.30 -18.20 -13.34
C VAL A 403 15.33 -17.20 -13.97
N GLU A 404 14.07 -17.28 -13.59
CA GLU A 404 13.01 -16.36 -14.07
C GLU A 404 13.11 -14.98 -13.42
N GLY A 405 13.67 -14.91 -12.20
CA GLY A 405 13.84 -13.67 -11.46
C GLY A 405 14.72 -13.87 -10.24
N VAL A 406 15.19 -12.76 -9.71
CA VAL A 406 15.97 -12.67 -8.46
C VAL A 406 15.39 -11.55 -7.64
N VAL A 407 15.10 -11.81 -6.36
CA VAL A 407 14.57 -10.81 -5.44
C VAL A 407 15.67 -9.79 -5.14
N PRO A 408 15.41 -8.48 -5.30
CA PRO A 408 16.37 -7.44 -4.92
C PRO A 408 16.77 -7.55 -3.44
N GLY A 409 18.07 -7.40 -3.13
CA GLY A 409 18.62 -7.51 -1.77
C GLY A 409 18.82 -8.94 -1.26
N SER A 410 18.34 -9.96 -1.99
CA SER A 410 18.41 -11.38 -1.60
C SER A 410 19.83 -11.94 -1.57
N LEU A 411 19.96 -13.15 -0.99
CA LEU A 411 21.22 -13.92 -1.04
C LEU A 411 21.64 -14.22 -2.50
N ALA A 412 20.68 -14.51 -3.36
CA ALA A 412 20.92 -14.78 -4.76
C ALA A 412 21.45 -13.56 -5.54
N GLU A 413 20.86 -12.38 -5.32
CA GLU A 413 21.34 -11.14 -5.95
C GLU A 413 22.73 -10.77 -5.46
N ARG A 414 22.97 -10.84 -4.15
CA ARG A 414 24.30 -10.60 -3.55
C ARG A 414 25.34 -11.61 -4.04
N SER A 415 24.89 -12.80 -4.41
CA SER A 415 25.71 -13.85 -5.04
C SER A 415 25.96 -13.57 -6.53
N GLY A 416 25.35 -12.53 -7.10
CA GLY A 416 25.54 -12.14 -8.50
C GLY A 416 24.70 -12.91 -9.50
N LEU A 417 23.67 -13.67 -9.07
CA LEU A 417 22.68 -14.29 -9.95
C LEU A 417 21.75 -13.25 -10.56
N ARG A 418 21.26 -13.50 -11.77
CA ARG A 418 20.41 -12.58 -12.53
C ARG A 418 19.31 -13.34 -13.27
N ARG A 419 18.23 -12.65 -13.55
CA ARG A 419 17.20 -13.15 -14.49
C ARG A 419 17.83 -13.54 -15.82
N GLY A 420 17.46 -14.71 -16.33
CA GLY A 420 17.98 -15.25 -17.60
C GLY A 420 19.18 -16.17 -17.44
N ASP A 421 19.73 -16.36 -16.24
CA ASP A 421 20.75 -17.38 -15.99
C ASP A 421 20.13 -18.78 -16.10
N ILE A 422 20.94 -19.76 -16.50
CA ILE A 422 20.54 -21.17 -16.46
C ILE A 422 21.54 -21.89 -15.54
N ILE A 423 21.05 -22.46 -14.43
CA ILE A 423 21.88 -23.22 -13.50
C ILE A 423 22.11 -24.62 -14.08
N LEU A 424 23.34 -24.98 -14.30
CA LEU A 424 23.77 -26.23 -14.94
C LEU A 424 24.29 -27.26 -13.91
N ALA A 425 24.89 -26.80 -12.80
CA ALA A 425 25.42 -27.65 -11.77
C ALA A 425 25.49 -26.95 -10.41
N VAL A 426 25.43 -27.74 -9.33
CA VAL A 426 25.67 -27.33 -7.94
C VAL A 426 26.86 -28.14 -7.43
N ASN A 427 27.92 -27.48 -6.94
CA ASN A 427 29.17 -28.10 -6.46
C ASN A 427 29.75 -29.09 -7.49
N ASN A 428 29.77 -28.74 -8.77
CA ASN A 428 30.20 -29.57 -9.92
C ASN A 428 29.32 -30.82 -10.22
N GLU A 429 28.20 -31.01 -9.51
CA GLU A 429 27.22 -32.03 -9.82
C GLU A 429 26.15 -31.46 -10.77
N PRO A 430 25.93 -32.08 -11.96
CA PRO A 430 24.92 -31.57 -12.90
C PRO A 430 23.53 -31.47 -12.31
N VAL A 431 22.79 -30.48 -12.78
CA VAL A 431 21.36 -30.24 -12.42
C VAL A 431 20.56 -30.17 -13.72
N GLU A 432 19.57 -31.02 -13.87
CA GLU A 432 18.70 -31.08 -15.06
C GLU A 432 17.27 -30.61 -14.78
N SER A 433 16.90 -30.50 -13.49
CA SER A 433 15.56 -30.08 -13.05
C SER A 433 15.60 -29.28 -11.76
N LEU A 434 14.51 -28.53 -11.50
CA LEU A 434 14.31 -27.79 -10.26
C LEU A 434 14.31 -28.72 -9.04
N SER A 435 13.73 -29.93 -9.16
CA SER A 435 13.76 -30.92 -8.09
C SER A 435 15.17 -31.33 -7.70
N GLN A 436 16.06 -31.58 -8.69
CA GLN A 436 17.47 -31.89 -8.43
C GLN A 436 18.24 -30.71 -7.82
N PHE A 437 17.93 -29.50 -8.26
CA PHE A 437 18.52 -28.28 -7.67
C PHE A 437 18.16 -28.19 -6.18
N ASN A 438 16.86 -28.27 -5.85
CA ASN A 438 16.38 -28.19 -4.46
C ASN A 438 17.01 -29.30 -3.59
N GLU A 439 17.05 -30.54 -4.08
CA GLU A 439 17.68 -31.67 -3.35
C GLU A 439 19.16 -31.38 -3.00
N LYS A 440 19.93 -30.79 -3.94
CA LYS A 440 21.33 -30.47 -3.72
C LYS A 440 21.54 -29.30 -2.77
N ILE A 441 20.66 -28.29 -2.83
CA ILE A 441 20.67 -27.16 -1.89
C ILE A 441 20.31 -27.64 -0.48
N ASP A 442 19.26 -28.46 -0.32
CA ASP A 442 18.88 -29.02 0.96
C ASP A 442 19.96 -29.90 1.57
N ARG A 443 20.62 -30.74 0.74
CA ARG A 443 21.81 -31.51 1.16
C ARG A 443 22.92 -30.61 1.69
N ALA A 444 23.24 -29.54 0.97
CA ALA A 444 24.27 -28.60 1.39
C ALA A 444 23.91 -27.89 2.71
N ARG A 445 22.62 -27.56 2.92
CA ARG A 445 22.12 -27.00 4.17
C ARG A 445 22.22 -28.00 5.33
N ASN A 446 21.81 -29.25 5.10
CA ASN A 446 21.90 -30.32 6.10
C ASN A 446 23.37 -30.61 6.49
N GLU A 447 24.31 -30.44 5.56
CA GLU A 447 25.76 -30.50 5.80
C GLU A 447 26.31 -29.19 6.46
N GLN A 448 25.42 -28.27 6.85
CA GLN A 448 25.74 -26.97 7.45
C GLN A 448 26.69 -26.09 6.59
N ARG A 449 26.69 -26.27 5.27
CA ARG A 449 27.44 -25.41 4.37
C ARG A 449 26.82 -24.02 4.34
N THR A 450 27.65 -23.00 4.32
CA THR A 450 27.22 -21.59 4.24
C THR A 450 27.14 -21.09 2.80
N ARG A 451 27.68 -21.87 1.84
CA ARG A 451 27.75 -21.53 0.42
C ARG A 451 27.88 -22.76 -0.46
N VAL A 452 27.43 -22.61 -1.70
CA VAL A 452 27.61 -23.62 -2.77
C VAL A 452 28.16 -22.95 -4.02
N LEU A 453 28.87 -23.73 -4.83
CA LEU A 453 29.39 -23.30 -6.13
C LEU A 453 28.36 -23.65 -7.19
N LEU A 454 27.86 -22.68 -7.93
CA LEU A 454 26.97 -22.88 -9.07
C LEU A 454 27.75 -22.73 -10.37
N LEU A 455 27.58 -23.66 -11.31
CA LEU A 455 27.90 -23.43 -12.71
C LEU A 455 26.65 -22.93 -13.40
N ILE A 456 26.71 -21.74 -13.98
CA ILE A 456 25.57 -21.12 -14.68
C ILE A 456 25.98 -20.80 -16.12
N ARG A 457 24.95 -20.73 -17.01
CA ARG A 457 25.09 -20.16 -18.35
C ARG A 457 24.39 -18.81 -18.39
N ARG A 458 25.11 -17.77 -18.81
CA ARG A 458 24.65 -16.40 -18.98
C ARG A 458 25.04 -15.89 -20.37
N GLY A 459 24.05 -15.46 -21.19
CA GLY A 459 24.34 -14.91 -22.52
C GLY A 459 25.16 -15.84 -23.42
N GLY A 460 24.99 -17.18 -23.30
CA GLY A 460 25.70 -18.19 -24.05
C GLY A 460 27.03 -18.67 -23.43
N ASN A 461 27.60 -17.98 -22.44
CA ASN A 461 28.85 -18.31 -21.78
C ASN A 461 28.60 -18.99 -20.43
N ASN A 462 29.40 -19.99 -20.09
CA ASN A 462 29.40 -20.62 -18.79
C ASN A 462 30.31 -19.86 -17.82
N LEU A 463 29.84 -19.67 -16.58
CA LEU A 463 30.62 -19.07 -15.51
C LEU A 463 30.23 -19.65 -14.15
N TYR A 464 31.16 -19.57 -13.19
CA TYR A 464 30.90 -19.99 -11.82
C TYR A 464 30.46 -18.83 -10.95
N VAL A 465 29.47 -19.09 -10.10
CA VAL A 465 28.93 -18.14 -9.11
C VAL A 465 28.89 -18.85 -7.75
N VAL A 466 29.30 -18.16 -6.69
CA VAL A 466 29.16 -18.67 -5.33
C VAL A 466 27.84 -18.19 -4.78
N LEU A 467 26.88 -19.10 -4.53
CA LEU A 467 25.62 -18.81 -3.89
C LEU A 467 25.74 -18.97 -2.37
N TYR A 468 25.44 -17.93 -1.64
CA TYR A 468 25.36 -17.94 -0.18
C TYR A 468 24.01 -18.54 0.26
N LEU A 469 24.03 -19.40 1.28
CA LEU A 469 22.85 -20.11 1.79
C LEU A 469 22.31 -19.50 3.09
N ARG A 470 23.08 -18.58 3.68
CA ARG A 470 22.74 -17.81 4.88
C ARG A 470 23.68 -16.61 5.08
#